data_b74c2630f756859075fd6b441dd1d912
#
_entry.id   b74c2630f756859075fd6b441dd1d912
#
_cell.length_a   1.000
_cell.length_b   1.000
_cell.length_c   1.000
_cell.angle_alpha   90.00
_cell.angle_beta   90.00
_cell.angle_gamma   90.00
#
_symmetry.space_group_name_H-M   'P 1'
#
loop_
_entity.id
_entity.type
_entity.pdbx_description
1 polymer ?
#
loop_
_entity_poly.entity_id
_entity_poly.type
_entity_poly.pdbx_seq_one_letter_code
_entity_poly.pdbx_strand_id
1 'polypeptide(L)'
;MNKSKSRLQYLFSLTVSVLLALVLGGLIMAATGHNPIEGYGALLSGALGTSRGIGNTLAKSATLCLTGLATAVAAQAGIFNVGGEGQLYLGAIASAYVGARLTGVTPWIALPLCFLAAIAAGGLYAWIPAVLKVKMKVNEVITTIMMNSAAIYFCSYLANGPLTTSQRGVSAGTDAVDPAFMFSRVIKLSNLTESIFYAAAIALIVWYVMRKTTAGFEMKLTGYNERFARFSGIKAGKLAIWSMVASGAICGLVGMFEVFGLHKRFVTTVSNEFYFDGMLVAMIMRYQPLGIILMSLFFGVLKVGATAMEGDVGISSELILIVQSIIIFFMAAEQGIMNSILARRARKRAALTLEKEAGA
;
A
#
# COMPACT_ATOMS: atom_id res chain seq x y z
N MET A 1 -3.07 11.67 -29.61
CA MET A 1 -2.55 10.30 -29.41
C MET A 1 -3.67 9.46 -28.77
N ASN A 2 -4.07 8.38 -29.40
CA ASN A 2 -5.29 7.64 -29.06
C ASN A 2 -5.14 6.99 -27.66
N LYS A 3 -5.97 7.35 -26.67
CA LYS A 3 -5.93 6.85 -25.26
C LYS A 3 -5.93 5.32 -25.17
N SER A 4 -6.51 4.65 -26.15
CA SER A 4 -6.54 3.18 -26.25
C SER A 4 -5.14 2.60 -26.57
N LYS A 5 -4.40 3.18 -27.51
CA LYS A 5 -3.04 2.71 -27.85
C LYS A 5 -2.06 2.88 -26.70
N SER A 6 -2.18 3.95 -25.90
CA SER A 6 -1.30 4.15 -24.75
C SER A 6 -1.58 3.17 -23.60
N ARG A 7 -2.84 2.73 -23.42
CA ARG A 7 -3.19 1.70 -22.43
C ARG A 7 -2.68 0.31 -22.83
N LEU A 8 -2.82 -0.05 -24.10
CA LEU A 8 -2.34 -1.33 -24.61
C LEU A 8 -0.80 -1.43 -24.51
N GLN A 9 -0.10 -0.36 -24.84
CA GLN A 9 1.35 -0.27 -24.70
C GLN A 9 1.79 -0.41 -23.24
N TYR A 10 1.08 0.22 -22.30
CA TYR A 10 1.36 0.11 -20.88
C TYR A 10 1.12 -1.32 -20.36
N LEU A 11 0.02 -1.97 -20.72
CA LEU A 11 -0.25 -3.36 -20.35
C LEU A 11 0.80 -4.31 -20.93
N PHE A 12 1.19 -4.11 -22.19
CA PHE A 12 2.25 -4.90 -22.81
C PHE A 12 3.59 -4.73 -22.08
N SER A 13 3.98 -3.50 -21.75
CA SER A 13 5.20 -3.23 -20.99
C SER A 13 5.17 -3.85 -19.60
N LEU A 14 4.04 -3.77 -18.89
CA LEU A 14 3.84 -4.41 -17.59
C LEU A 14 4.05 -5.93 -17.70
N THR A 15 3.40 -6.56 -18.68
CA THR A 15 3.52 -8.01 -18.89
C THR A 15 4.97 -8.42 -19.20
N VAL A 16 5.65 -7.68 -20.08
CA VAL A 16 7.06 -7.94 -20.42
C VAL A 16 7.95 -7.76 -19.19
N SER A 17 7.74 -6.71 -18.39
CA SER A 17 8.52 -6.48 -17.16
C SER A 17 8.35 -7.61 -16.14
N VAL A 18 7.12 -8.07 -15.95
CA VAL A 18 6.83 -9.21 -15.05
C VAL A 18 7.49 -10.50 -15.57
N LEU A 19 7.37 -10.79 -16.86
CA LEU A 19 7.99 -11.99 -17.45
C LEU A 19 9.51 -11.94 -17.33
N LEU A 20 10.14 -10.81 -17.62
CA LEU A 20 11.60 -10.65 -17.47
C LEU A 20 12.02 -10.83 -16.01
N ALA A 21 11.27 -10.30 -15.06
CA ALA A 21 11.58 -10.47 -13.65
C ALA A 21 11.46 -11.91 -13.19
N LEU A 22 10.44 -12.65 -13.66
CA LEU A 22 10.29 -14.08 -13.38
C LEU A 22 11.42 -14.90 -14.03
N VAL A 23 11.83 -14.58 -15.24
CA VAL A 23 12.98 -15.23 -15.89
C VAL A 23 14.26 -15.00 -15.11
N LEU A 24 14.54 -13.75 -14.70
CA LEU A 24 15.72 -13.42 -13.89
C LEU A 24 15.67 -14.08 -12.51
N GLY A 25 14.51 -14.11 -11.87
CA GLY A 25 14.29 -14.84 -10.61
C GLY A 25 14.58 -16.33 -10.77
N GLY A 26 14.09 -16.94 -11.84
CA GLY A 26 14.39 -18.34 -12.18
C GLY A 26 15.88 -18.60 -12.43
N LEU A 27 16.57 -17.68 -13.10
CA LEU A 27 18.02 -17.79 -13.30
C LEU A 27 18.79 -17.69 -11.96
N ILE A 28 18.35 -16.84 -11.05
CA ILE A 28 18.94 -16.74 -9.70
C ILE A 28 18.69 -18.03 -8.92
N MET A 29 17.49 -18.60 -8.96
CA MET A 29 17.18 -19.89 -8.35
C MET A 29 18.08 -20.99 -8.88
N ALA A 30 18.27 -21.06 -10.22
CA ALA A 30 19.15 -22.03 -10.85
C ALA A 30 20.62 -21.82 -10.43
N ALA A 31 21.07 -20.58 -10.35
CA ALA A 31 22.43 -20.23 -9.92
C ALA A 31 22.69 -20.59 -8.44
N THR A 32 21.65 -20.59 -7.60
CA THR A 32 21.72 -21.02 -6.18
C THR A 32 21.52 -22.54 -6.00
N GLY A 33 21.46 -23.31 -7.08
CA GLY A 33 21.36 -24.78 -7.05
C GLY A 33 19.93 -25.31 -6.88
N HIS A 34 18.91 -24.46 -7.02
CA HIS A 34 17.51 -24.86 -6.90
C HIS A 34 16.84 -24.97 -8.28
N ASN A 35 15.84 -25.84 -8.38
CA ASN A 35 15.05 -25.99 -9.59
C ASN A 35 13.98 -24.87 -9.70
N PRO A 36 14.05 -23.96 -10.69
CA PRO A 36 13.08 -22.87 -10.82
C PRO A 36 11.65 -23.35 -11.06
N ILE A 37 11.47 -24.50 -11.73
CA ILE A 37 10.14 -25.04 -12.02
C ILE A 37 9.47 -25.52 -10.73
N GLU A 38 10.22 -26.20 -9.87
CA GLU A 38 9.75 -26.64 -8.55
C GLU A 38 9.48 -25.43 -7.65
N GLY A 39 10.38 -24.44 -7.66
CA GLY A 39 10.22 -23.20 -6.89
C GLY A 39 8.95 -22.43 -7.27
N TYR A 40 8.74 -22.16 -8.56
CA TYR A 40 7.52 -21.49 -9.01
C TYR A 40 6.27 -22.37 -8.88
N GLY A 41 6.41 -23.69 -9.00
CA GLY A 41 5.34 -24.66 -8.71
C GLY A 41 4.89 -24.58 -7.25
N ALA A 42 5.83 -24.61 -6.31
CA ALA A 42 5.57 -24.44 -4.87
C ALA A 42 4.96 -23.07 -4.56
N LEU A 43 5.46 -21.99 -5.19
CA LEU A 43 4.90 -20.63 -5.05
C LEU A 43 3.43 -20.59 -5.47
N LEU A 44 3.07 -21.09 -6.63
CA LEU A 44 1.71 -21.05 -7.15
C LEU A 44 0.78 -21.98 -6.36
N SER A 45 1.23 -23.19 -6.05
CA SER A 45 0.46 -24.16 -5.26
C SER A 45 0.21 -23.66 -3.84
N GLY A 46 1.22 -23.04 -3.21
CA GLY A 46 1.08 -22.47 -1.88
C GLY A 46 0.15 -21.27 -1.82
N ALA A 47 0.18 -20.39 -2.83
CA ALA A 47 -0.68 -19.22 -2.87
C ALA A 47 -2.12 -19.53 -3.31
N LEU A 48 -2.32 -20.44 -4.28
CA LEU A 48 -3.60 -20.66 -4.96
C LEU A 48 -4.10 -22.10 -4.91
N GLY A 49 -3.25 -23.09 -4.57
CA GLY A 49 -3.58 -24.51 -4.61
C GLY A 49 -4.48 -25.00 -3.49
N THR A 50 -4.61 -24.24 -2.40
CA THR A 50 -5.41 -24.62 -1.24
C THR A 50 -6.34 -23.49 -0.79
N SER A 51 -7.48 -23.84 -0.16
CA SER A 51 -8.38 -22.81 0.43
C SER A 51 -7.65 -21.92 1.45
N ARG A 52 -6.69 -22.49 2.20
CA ARG A 52 -5.83 -21.73 3.12
C ARG A 52 -4.94 -20.76 2.37
N GLY A 53 -4.29 -21.19 1.30
CA GLY A 53 -3.41 -20.36 0.47
C GLY A 53 -4.18 -19.19 -0.15
N ILE A 54 -5.34 -19.48 -0.76
CA ILE A 54 -6.22 -18.46 -1.33
C ILE A 54 -6.66 -17.45 -0.25
N GLY A 55 -7.07 -17.93 0.93
CA GLY A 55 -7.44 -17.06 2.02
C GLY A 55 -6.30 -16.15 2.48
N ASN A 56 -5.10 -16.71 2.66
CA ASN A 56 -3.92 -15.92 3.03
C ASN A 56 -3.55 -14.90 1.94
N THR A 57 -3.64 -15.29 0.68
CA THR A 57 -3.41 -14.40 -0.47
C THR A 57 -4.39 -13.23 -0.49
N LEU A 58 -5.68 -13.49 -0.29
CA LEU A 58 -6.69 -12.43 -0.22
C LEU A 58 -6.49 -11.50 0.98
N ALA A 59 -6.15 -12.05 2.15
CA ALA A 59 -5.85 -11.25 3.34
C ALA A 59 -4.66 -10.30 3.07
N LYS A 60 -3.55 -10.84 2.54
CA LYS A 60 -2.37 -10.04 2.22
C LYS A 60 -2.64 -9.01 1.14
N SER A 61 -3.40 -9.39 0.11
CA SER A 61 -3.81 -8.49 -0.97
C SER A 61 -4.67 -7.33 -0.47
N ALA A 62 -5.54 -7.57 0.51
CA ALA A 62 -6.37 -6.52 1.10
C ALA A 62 -5.53 -5.47 1.83
N THR A 63 -4.55 -5.89 2.63
CA THR A 63 -3.59 -5.00 3.30
C THR A 63 -2.80 -4.16 2.30
N LEU A 64 -2.23 -4.79 1.25
CA LEU A 64 -1.49 -4.10 0.19
C LEU A 64 -2.38 -3.16 -0.64
N CYS A 65 -3.61 -3.54 -0.88
CA CYS A 65 -4.58 -2.72 -1.60
C CYS A 65 -4.89 -1.44 -0.83
N LEU A 66 -5.20 -1.53 0.46
CA LEU A 66 -5.53 -0.36 1.27
C LEU A 66 -4.34 0.57 1.45
N THR A 67 -3.14 0.05 1.70
CA THR A 67 -1.92 0.87 1.80
C THR A 67 -1.56 1.53 0.47
N GLY A 68 -1.76 0.82 -0.64
CA GLY A 68 -1.63 1.39 -1.99
C GLY A 68 -2.67 2.46 -2.30
N LEU A 69 -3.92 2.26 -1.92
CA LEU A 69 -4.96 3.27 -2.08
C LEU A 69 -4.73 4.49 -1.19
N ALA A 70 -4.25 4.30 0.04
CA ALA A 70 -3.84 5.38 0.93
C ALA A 70 -2.78 6.26 0.27
N THR A 71 -1.74 5.63 -0.30
CA THR A 71 -0.70 6.34 -1.07
C THR A 71 -1.29 7.07 -2.28
N ALA A 72 -2.20 6.43 -3.03
CA ALA A 72 -2.80 7.02 -4.22
C ALA A 72 -3.65 8.26 -3.89
N VAL A 73 -4.36 8.28 -2.77
CA VAL A 73 -5.16 9.42 -2.32
C VAL A 73 -4.28 10.65 -2.09
N ALA A 74 -3.16 10.50 -1.39
CA ALA A 74 -2.23 11.61 -1.15
C ALA A 74 -1.54 12.05 -2.46
N ALA A 75 -1.01 11.09 -3.23
CA ALA A 75 -0.24 11.36 -4.44
C ALA A 75 -1.07 12.05 -5.54
N GLN A 76 -2.35 11.71 -5.69
CA GLN A 76 -3.23 12.40 -6.65
C GLN A 76 -3.50 13.87 -6.29
N ALA A 77 -3.36 14.24 -5.02
CA ALA A 77 -3.46 15.64 -4.60
C ALA A 77 -2.12 16.41 -4.66
N GLY A 78 -1.06 15.78 -5.18
CA GLY A 78 0.25 16.39 -5.32
C GLY A 78 1.07 16.43 -4.02
N ILE A 79 0.72 15.61 -3.03
CA ILE A 79 1.46 15.45 -1.78
C ILE A 79 1.86 13.99 -1.61
N PHE A 80 3.13 13.73 -1.25
CA PHE A 80 3.65 12.38 -1.17
C PHE A 80 3.74 11.92 0.29
N ASN A 81 2.89 10.95 0.68
CA ASN A 81 2.91 10.37 2.02
C ASN A 81 3.85 9.17 2.05
N VAL A 82 5.01 9.28 2.67
CA VAL A 82 5.92 8.16 2.96
C VAL A 82 5.75 7.69 4.41
N GLY A 83 4.93 8.41 5.19
CA GLY A 83 4.72 8.21 6.62
C GLY A 83 3.66 7.17 7.00
N GLY A 84 3.12 6.45 6.03
CA GLY A 84 1.98 5.57 6.25
C GLY A 84 2.29 4.38 7.16
N GLU A 85 3.54 3.93 7.23
CA GLU A 85 3.95 2.88 8.17
C GLU A 85 3.76 3.34 9.63
N GLY A 86 4.25 4.52 9.99
CA GLY A 86 4.05 5.09 11.33
C GLY A 86 2.58 5.36 11.66
N GLN A 87 1.80 5.80 10.66
CA GLN A 87 0.35 6.01 10.78
C GLN A 87 -0.39 4.69 11.05
N LEU A 88 0.05 3.60 10.41
CA LEU A 88 -0.44 2.25 10.63
C LEU A 88 -0.17 1.80 12.08
N TYR A 89 1.07 1.96 12.56
CA TYR A 89 1.45 1.62 13.93
C TYR A 89 0.61 2.38 14.97
N LEU A 90 0.42 3.67 14.79
CA LEU A 90 -0.39 4.50 15.70
C LEU A 90 -1.87 4.11 15.66
N GLY A 91 -2.42 3.80 14.48
CA GLY A 91 -3.77 3.29 14.35
C GLY A 91 -3.95 1.93 15.03
N ALA A 92 -2.96 1.04 14.88
CA ALA A 92 -2.93 -0.27 15.50
C ALA A 92 -2.94 -0.18 17.03
N ILE A 93 -2.03 0.61 17.62
CA ILE A 93 -1.94 0.72 19.08
C ILE A 93 -3.14 1.47 19.67
N ALA A 94 -3.64 2.51 19.01
CA ALA A 94 -4.80 3.27 19.49
C ALA A 94 -6.08 2.40 19.49
N SER A 95 -6.31 1.66 18.43
CA SER A 95 -7.47 0.73 18.33
C SER A 95 -7.34 -0.43 19.31
N ALA A 96 -6.13 -1.00 19.48
CA ALA A 96 -5.86 -2.04 20.46
C ALA A 96 -6.13 -1.57 21.88
N TYR A 97 -5.65 -0.37 22.23
CA TYR A 97 -5.88 0.23 23.55
C TYR A 97 -7.35 0.43 23.86
N VAL A 98 -8.10 0.99 22.92
CA VAL A 98 -9.55 1.21 23.07
C VAL A 98 -10.28 -0.13 23.16
N GLY A 99 -9.96 -1.09 22.27
CA GLY A 99 -10.59 -2.41 22.26
C GLY A 99 -10.33 -3.25 23.52
N ALA A 100 -9.15 -3.08 24.15
CA ALA A 100 -8.83 -3.74 25.41
C ALA A 100 -9.54 -3.11 26.64
N ARG A 101 -9.97 -1.83 26.55
CA ARG A 101 -10.65 -1.12 27.65
C ARG A 101 -12.18 -1.17 27.60
N LEU A 102 -12.75 -1.52 26.47
CA LEU A 102 -14.20 -1.59 26.28
C LEU A 102 -14.80 -2.96 26.63
N THR A 103 -14.10 -3.76 27.44
CA THR A 103 -14.57 -5.09 27.86
C THR A 103 -15.98 -5.01 28.47
N GLY A 104 -16.87 -5.87 27.98
CA GLY A 104 -18.27 -5.90 28.42
C GLY A 104 -19.20 -4.90 27.71
N VAL A 105 -18.68 -4.05 26.83
CA VAL A 105 -19.48 -3.17 25.97
C VAL A 105 -19.94 -3.98 24.75
N THR A 106 -21.17 -3.70 24.28
CA THR A 106 -21.68 -4.38 23.08
C THR A 106 -20.82 -4.09 21.85
N PRO A 107 -20.54 -5.09 20.98
CA PRO A 107 -19.71 -4.91 19.78
C PRO A 107 -20.18 -3.79 18.85
N TRP A 108 -21.48 -3.54 18.78
CA TRP A 108 -22.07 -2.47 17.96
C TRP A 108 -21.64 -1.05 18.38
N ILE A 109 -21.23 -0.85 19.63
CA ILE A 109 -20.71 0.43 20.13
C ILE A 109 -19.18 0.40 20.14
N ALA A 110 -18.60 -0.72 20.59
CA ALA A 110 -17.16 -0.82 20.75
C ALA A 110 -16.40 -0.80 19.41
N LEU A 111 -16.87 -1.53 18.40
CA LEU A 111 -16.21 -1.54 17.08
C LEU A 111 -16.15 -0.16 16.41
N PRO A 112 -17.25 0.61 16.30
CA PRO A 112 -17.17 1.98 15.77
C PRO A 112 -16.19 2.88 16.53
N LEU A 113 -16.08 2.75 17.85
CA LEU A 113 -15.12 3.51 18.65
C LEU A 113 -13.67 3.10 18.32
N CYS A 114 -13.40 1.81 18.13
CA CYS A 114 -12.09 1.33 17.70
C CYS A 114 -11.75 1.82 16.28
N PHE A 115 -12.72 1.81 15.36
CA PHE A 115 -12.55 2.40 14.02
C PHE A 115 -12.22 3.88 14.10
N LEU A 116 -12.96 4.64 14.89
CA LEU A 116 -12.70 6.08 15.09
C LEU A 116 -11.33 6.33 15.72
N ALA A 117 -10.90 5.52 16.69
CA ALA A 117 -9.58 5.61 17.28
C ALA A 117 -8.46 5.39 16.24
N ALA A 118 -8.60 4.36 15.40
CA ALA A 118 -7.64 4.08 14.33
C ALA A 118 -7.58 5.21 13.29
N ILE A 119 -8.74 5.68 12.82
CA ILE A 119 -8.87 6.79 11.86
C ILE A 119 -8.26 8.07 12.45
N ALA A 120 -8.60 8.40 13.70
CA ALA A 120 -8.12 9.60 14.36
C ALA A 120 -6.61 9.55 14.58
N ALA A 121 -6.07 8.45 15.09
CA ALA A 121 -4.63 8.31 15.35
C ALA A 121 -3.81 8.42 14.05
N GLY A 122 -4.16 7.65 13.01
CA GLY A 122 -3.48 7.71 11.73
C GLY A 122 -3.66 9.06 11.01
N GLY A 123 -4.88 9.59 11.00
CA GLY A 123 -5.21 10.86 10.33
C GLY A 123 -4.59 12.08 11.01
N LEU A 124 -4.66 12.18 12.34
CA LEU A 124 -4.04 13.28 13.10
C LEU A 124 -2.52 13.27 12.98
N TYR A 125 -1.92 12.08 12.97
CA TYR A 125 -0.48 11.99 12.76
C TYR A 125 -0.08 12.43 11.35
N ALA A 126 -0.84 12.07 10.34
CA ALA A 126 -0.63 12.50 8.96
C ALA A 126 -0.89 14.01 8.75
N TRP A 127 -1.73 14.62 9.58
CA TRP A 127 -2.01 16.05 9.52
C TRP A 127 -0.77 16.91 9.82
N ILE A 128 0.11 16.45 10.72
CA ILE A 128 1.33 17.18 11.11
C ILE A 128 2.22 17.49 9.89
N PRO A 129 2.74 16.48 9.14
CA PRO A 129 3.60 16.75 7.99
C PRO A 129 2.85 17.48 6.86
N ALA A 130 1.53 17.27 6.72
CA ALA A 130 0.72 17.98 5.74
C ALA A 130 0.68 19.48 6.01
N VAL A 131 0.51 19.88 7.27
CA VAL A 131 0.53 21.29 7.67
C VAL A 131 1.91 21.90 7.51
N LEU A 132 2.96 21.18 7.91
CA LEU A 132 4.35 21.62 7.71
C LEU A 132 4.66 21.85 6.21
N LYS A 133 4.21 20.95 5.33
CA LYS A 133 4.35 21.11 3.88
C LYS A 133 3.62 22.35 3.36
N VAL A 134 2.34 22.50 3.71
CA VAL A 134 1.50 23.54 3.13
C VAL A 134 1.84 24.93 3.68
N LYS A 135 2.05 25.05 5.01
CA LYS A 135 2.30 26.35 5.67
C LYS A 135 3.77 26.76 5.67
N MET A 136 4.66 25.81 5.93
CA MET A 136 6.10 26.10 6.13
C MET A 136 6.97 25.65 4.93
N LYS A 137 6.38 25.04 3.90
CA LYS A 137 7.08 24.55 2.71
C LYS A 137 8.17 23.52 3.00
N VAL A 138 8.08 22.82 4.15
CA VAL A 138 8.99 21.73 4.50
C VAL A 138 8.80 20.57 3.52
N ASN A 139 9.86 19.83 3.22
CA ASN A 139 9.79 18.65 2.35
C ASN A 139 9.02 17.52 3.06
N GLU A 140 7.86 17.15 2.50
CA GLU A 140 6.96 16.14 3.09
C GLU A 140 7.58 14.75 3.12
N VAL A 141 8.42 14.39 2.15
CA VAL A 141 9.06 13.07 2.09
C VAL A 141 10.00 12.89 3.28
N ILE A 142 10.88 13.86 3.52
CA ILE A 142 11.82 13.84 4.65
C ILE A 142 11.05 13.81 5.97
N THR A 143 10.06 14.70 6.13
CA THR A 143 9.29 14.79 7.36
C THR A 143 8.54 13.49 7.66
N THR A 144 7.90 12.89 6.65
CA THR A 144 7.12 11.67 6.84
C THR A 144 7.98 10.44 7.09
N ILE A 145 9.17 10.34 6.47
CA ILE A 145 10.13 9.26 6.76
C ILE A 145 10.63 9.35 8.22
N MET A 146 11.01 10.56 8.67
CA MET A 146 11.44 10.75 10.07
C MET A 146 10.30 10.43 11.05
N MET A 147 9.09 10.82 10.72
CA MET A 147 7.91 10.54 11.54
C MET A 147 7.58 9.04 11.59
N ASN A 148 7.89 8.23 10.57
CA ASN A 148 7.76 6.77 10.66
C ASN A 148 8.58 6.21 11.82
N SER A 149 9.86 6.51 11.86
CA SER A 149 10.75 6.04 12.94
C SER A 149 10.27 6.52 14.30
N ALA A 150 9.89 7.80 14.41
CA ALA A 150 9.36 8.35 15.66
C ALA A 150 8.09 7.62 16.12
N ALA A 151 7.13 7.32 15.22
CA ALA A 151 5.91 6.60 15.55
C ALA A 151 6.20 5.15 15.97
N ILE A 152 7.04 4.44 15.22
CA ILE A 152 7.39 3.04 15.50
C ILE A 152 8.07 2.92 16.88
N TYR A 153 9.07 3.75 17.16
CA TYR A 153 9.73 3.75 18.46
C TYR A 153 8.81 4.20 19.60
N PHE A 154 7.94 5.18 19.37
CA PHE A 154 6.94 5.61 20.34
C PHE A 154 5.94 4.48 20.65
N CYS A 155 5.41 3.79 19.65
CA CYS A 155 4.54 2.64 19.85
C CYS A 155 5.27 1.49 20.57
N SER A 156 6.53 1.25 20.22
CA SER A 156 7.37 0.26 20.90
C SER A 156 7.56 0.61 22.37
N TYR A 157 7.85 1.88 22.67
CA TYR A 157 7.94 2.36 24.07
C TYR A 157 6.64 2.13 24.84
N LEU A 158 5.50 2.47 24.24
CA LEU A 158 4.20 2.27 24.88
C LEU A 158 3.91 0.78 25.14
N ALA A 159 4.19 -0.08 24.17
CA ALA A 159 3.91 -1.52 24.25
C ALA A 159 4.83 -2.25 25.23
N ASN A 160 6.06 -1.78 25.42
CA ASN A 160 7.04 -2.38 26.35
C ASN A 160 7.04 -1.71 27.74
N GLY A 161 6.34 -0.60 27.90
CA GLY A 161 6.28 0.18 29.14
C GLY A 161 4.84 0.38 29.62
N PRO A 162 4.23 1.59 29.43
CA PRO A 162 2.96 1.94 30.07
C PRO A 162 1.77 1.07 29.68
N LEU A 163 1.77 0.49 28.47
CA LEU A 163 0.68 -0.33 27.94
C LEU A 163 1.05 -1.81 27.85
N THR A 164 2.15 -2.22 28.48
CA THR A 164 2.57 -3.62 28.44
C THR A 164 1.56 -4.50 29.15
N THR A 165 1.31 -5.70 28.56
CA THR A 165 0.40 -6.67 29.17
C THR A 165 0.95 -7.20 30.49
N SER A 166 0.07 -7.35 31.46
CA SER A 166 0.40 -7.98 32.75
C SER A 166 0.50 -9.51 32.67
N GLN A 167 0.15 -10.13 31.55
CA GLN A 167 0.17 -11.59 31.37
C GLN A 167 1.61 -12.08 31.25
N ARG A 168 2.01 -12.96 32.18
CA ARG A 168 3.34 -13.61 32.17
C ARG A 168 3.51 -14.54 30.97
N GLY A 169 4.69 -14.55 30.36
CA GLY A 169 5.05 -15.47 29.27
C GLY A 169 4.56 -15.03 27.88
N VAL A 170 4.08 -13.81 27.74
CA VAL A 170 3.65 -13.26 26.44
C VAL A 170 4.72 -12.29 25.93
N SER A 171 4.98 -12.34 24.62
CA SER A 171 5.86 -11.37 23.93
C SER A 171 5.42 -9.93 24.20
N ALA A 172 6.36 -8.99 24.15
CA ALA A 172 6.12 -7.56 24.32
C ALA A 172 4.94 -7.06 23.47
N GLY A 173 3.95 -6.45 24.12
CA GLY A 173 2.73 -5.98 23.46
C GLY A 173 1.72 -5.46 24.47
N THR A 174 0.62 -4.93 23.98
CA THR A 174 -0.49 -4.43 24.80
C THR A 174 -1.35 -5.59 25.34
N ASP A 175 -2.29 -5.27 26.22
CA ASP A 175 -3.36 -6.20 26.57
C ASP A 175 -4.12 -6.65 25.33
N ALA A 176 -4.68 -7.86 25.40
CA ALA A 176 -5.49 -8.41 24.30
C ALA A 176 -6.79 -7.60 24.16
N VAL A 177 -7.19 -7.40 22.91
CA VAL A 177 -8.53 -6.89 22.57
C VAL A 177 -9.57 -7.91 23.02
N ASP A 178 -10.75 -7.45 23.48
CA ASP A 178 -11.83 -8.31 23.86
C ASP A 178 -12.19 -9.27 22.72
N PRO A 179 -12.27 -10.58 22.95
CA PRO A 179 -12.64 -11.57 21.94
C PRO A 179 -13.95 -11.27 21.21
N ALA A 180 -14.89 -10.57 21.86
CA ALA A 180 -16.17 -10.17 21.27
C ALA A 180 -16.03 -9.18 20.11
N PHE A 181 -14.90 -8.48 19.99
CA PHE A 181 -14.64 -7.48 18.94
C PHE A 181 -13.71 -7.99 17.86
N MET A 182 -13.14 -9.18 18.03
CA MET A 182 -12.22 -9.77 17.05
C MET A 182 -12.95 -10.18 15.78
N PHE A 183 -12.32 -9.92 14.65
CA PHE A 183 -12.85 -10.34 13.36
C PHE A 183 -12.80 -11.87 13.21
N SER A 184 -13.93 -12.46 12.86
CA SER A 184 -14.03 -13.90 12.62
C SER A 184 -13.28 -14.30 11.35
N ARG A 185 -12.74 -15.51 11.31
CA ARG A 185 -12.10 -16.05 10.12
C ARG A 185 -13.14 -16.47 9.09
N VAL A 186 -13.06 -15.93 7.88
CA VAL A 186 -13.94 -16.28 6.76
C VAL A 186 -13.64 -17.68 6.23
N ILE A 187 -12.34 -18.02 6.14
CA ILE A 187 -11.88 -19.36 5.73
C ILE A 187 -11.12 -19.97 6.91
N LYS A 188 -11.55 -21.16 7.34
CA LYS A 188 -10.88 -21.89 8.42
C LYS A 188 -9.41 -22.10 8.11
N LEU A 189 -8.55 -22.01 9.13
CA LEU A 189 -7.10 -22.18 9.02
C LEU A 189 -6.36 -21.13 8.14
N SER A 190 -7.04 -20.09 7.64
CA SER A 190 -6.43 -18.97 6.93
C SER A 190 -6.39 -17.71 7.80
N ASN A 191 -5.61 -16.72 7.34
CA ASN A 191 -5.57 -15.38 7.93
C ASN A 191 -6.66 -14.45 7.37
N LEU A 192 -7.53 -14.93 6.49
CA LEU A 192 -8.63 -14.16 5.95
C LEU A 192 -9.71 -13.98 6.99
N THR A 193 -9.93 -12.77 7.40
CA THR A 193 -10.95 -12.37 8.36
C THR A 193 -12.01 -11.46 7.74
N GLU A 194 -13.04 -11.14 8.49
CA GLU A 194 -14.09 -10.20 8.08
C GLU A 194 -13.57 -8.82 7.68
N SER A 195 -12.31 -8.50 8.03
CA SER A 195 -11.64 -7.26 7.57
C SER A 195 -11.64 -7.11 6.05
N ILE A 196 -11.74 -8.21 5.27
CA ILE A 196 -11.82 -8.17 3.81
C ILE A 196 -13.03 -7.38 3.31
N PHE A 197 -14.18 -7.48 4.00
CA PHE A 197 -15.39 -6.76 3.62
C PHE A 197 -15.24 -5.25 3.88
N TYR A 198 -14.64 -4.89 5.02
CA TYR A 198 -14.33 -3.49 5.32
C TYR A 198 -13.28 -2.94 4.34
N ALA A 199 -12.26 -3.72 4.02
CA ALA A 199 -11.25 -3.35 3.04
C ALA A 199 -11.86 -3.13 1.64
N ALA A 200 -12.76 -4.01 1.22
CA ALA A 200 -13.48 -3.87 -0.05
C ALA A 200 -14.38 -2.63 -0.07
N ALA A 201 -15.10 -2.37 1.03
CA ALA A 201 -15.92 -1.16 1.17
C ALA A 201 -15.08 0.12 1.08
N ILE A 202 -13.94 0.18 1.81
CA ILE A 202 -13.01 1.32 1.75
C ILE A 202 -12.45 1.48 0.34
N ALA A 203 -12.03 0.39 -0.31
CA ALA A 203 -11.52 0.43 -1.69
C ALA A 203 -12.57 0.97 -2.66
N LEU A 204 -13.83 0.58 -2.50
CA LEU A 204 -14.95 1.06 -3.31
C LEU A 204 -15.22 2.55 -3.07
N ILE A 205 -15.20 2.99 -1.80
CA ILE A 205 -15.36 4.41 -1.44
C ILE A 205 -14.23 5.24 -2.04
N VAL A 206 -12.98 4.82 -1.88
CA VAL A 206 -11.82 5.52 -2.45
C VAL A 206 -11.92 5.58 -3.97
N TRP A 207 -12.25 4.47 -4.63
CA TRP A 207 -12.46 4.44 -6.07
C TRP A 207 -13.55 5.40 -6.51
N TYR A 208 -14.70 5.41 -5.81
CA TYR A 208 -15.83 6.28 -6.10
C TYR A 208 -15.44 7.77 -5.93
N VAL A 209 -14.83 8.12 -4.80
CA VAL A 209 -14.38 9.49 -4.52
C VAL A 209 -13.39 9.95 -5.59
N MET A 210 -12.36 9.17 -5.89
CA MET A 210 -11.32 9.55 -6.84
C MET A 210 -11.79 9.62 -8.29
N ARG A 211 -12.86 8.91 -8.66
CA ARG A 211 -13.32 8.77 -10.07
C ARG A 211 -14.63 9.49 -10.39
N LYS A 212 -15.49 9.66 -9.38
CA LYS A 212 -16.88 10.06 -9.59
C LYS A 212 -17.28 11.35 -8.88
N THR A 213 -16.40 11.93 -8.04
CA THR A 213 -16.72 13.14 -7.28
C THR A 213 -15.89 14.35 -7.72
N THR A 214 -16.40 15.55 -7.39
CA THR A 214 -15.70 16.82 -7.60
C THR A 214 -14.38 16.86 -6.81
N ALA A 215 -14.36 16.32 -5.59
CA ALA A 215 -13.14 16.23 -4.78
C ALA A 215 -12.03 15.43 -5.50
N GLY A 216 -12.37 14.29 -6.10
CA GLY A 216 -11.39 13.50 -6.89
C GLY A 216 -10.90 14.23 -8.13
N PHE A 217 -11.76 15.02 -8.78
CA PHE A 217 -11.36 15.88 -9.89
C PHE A 217 -10.41 16.99 -9.44
N GLU A 218 -10.73 17.69 -8.35
CA GLU A 218 -9.90 18.74 -7.77
C GLU A 218 -8.53 18.20 -7.30
N MET A 219 -8.49 17.02 -6.66
CA MET A 219 -7.25 16.33 -6.29
C MET A 219 -6.37 16.10 -7.50
N LYS A 220 -6.93 15.55 -8.56
CA LYS A 220 -6.21 15.25 -9.78
C LYS A 220 -5.69 16.52 -10.46
N LEU A 221 -6.48 17.58 -10.50
CA LEU A 221 -6.08 18.87 -11.07
C LEU A 221 -4.95 19.51 -10.27
N THR A 222 -5.04 19.46 -8.92
CA THR A 222 -4.02 19.97 -8.01
C THR A 222 -2.70 19.21 -8.16
N GLY A 223 -2.75 17.88 -8.29
CA GLY A 223 -1.56 17.06 -8.50
C GLY A 223 -0.90 17.26 -9.87
N TYR A 224 -1.66 17.60 -10.90
CA TYR A 224 -1.08 17.93 -12.21
C TYR A 224 -0.43 19.31 -12.25
N ASN A 225 -1.11 20.32 -11.72
CA ASN A 225 -0.61 21.70 -11.68
C ASN A 225 -1.29 22.50 -10.57
N GLU A 226 -0.59 22.63 -9.45
CA GLU A 226 -1.08 23.35 -8.28
C GLU A 226 -1.39 24.83 -8.60
N ARG A 227 -0.58 25.49 -9.43
CA ARG A 227 -0.79 26.88 -9.82
C ARG A 227 -2.11 27.05 -10.59
N PHE A 228 -2.29 26.20 -11.60
CA PHE A 228 -3.53 26.19 -12.40
C PHE A 228 -4.76 25.91 -11.53
N ALA A 229 -4.67 24.93 -10.61
CA ALA A 229 -5.77 24.63 -9.69
C ALA A 229 -6.14 25.85 -8.82
N ARG A 230 -5.15 26.59 -8.31
CA ARG A 230 -5.37 27.82 -7.54
C ARG A 230 -6.03 28.91 -8.39
N PHE A 231 -5.62 29.13 -9.64
CA PHE A 231 -6.26 30.08 -10.53
C PHE A 231 -7.69 29.70 -10.87
N SER A 232 -8.01 28.40 -10.88
CA SER A 232 -9.37 27.87 -11.07
C SER A 232 -10.22 27.92 -9.77
N GLY A 233 -9.76 28.56 -8.71
CA GLY A 233 -10.49 28.73 -7.45
C GLY A 233 -10.39 27.57 -6.47
N ILE A 234 -9.63 26.52 -6.79
CA ILE A 234 -9.44 25.36 -5.90
C ILE A 234 -8.52 25.72 -4.73
N LYS A 235 -8.95 25.38 -3.52
CA LYS A 235 -8.16 25.56 -2.29
C LYS A 235 -7.10 24.45 -2.17
N ALA A 236 -6.13 24.42 -3.08
CA ALA A 236 -5.13 23.37 -3.23
C ALA A 236 -4.44 22.97 -1.90
N GLY A 237 -4.07 23.95 -1.06
CA GLY A 237 -3.46 23.66 0.24
C GLY A 237 -4.37 22.90 1.21
N LYS A 238 -5.67 23.27 1.29
CA LYS A 238 -6.62 22.53 2.11
C LYS A 238 -6.82 21.11 1.58
N LEU A 239 -6.93 20.99 0.28
CA LEU A 239 -7.12 19.70 -0.39
C LEU A 239 -5.92 18.77 -0.14
N ALA A 240 -4.70 19.28 -0.24
CA ALA A 240 -3.48 18.52 0.06
C ALA A 240 -3.48 18.03 1.52
N ILE A 241 -3.84 18.89 2.50
CA ILE A 241 -3.92 18.50 3.92
C ILE A 241 -4.94 17.39 4.11
N TRP A 242 -6.17 17.55 3.59
CA TRP A 242 -7.22 16.55 3.79
C TRP A 242 -6.93 15.23 3.07
N SER A 243 -6.27 15.27 1.91
CA SER A 243 -5.83 14.07 1.21
C SER A 243 -4.78 13.30 2.00
N MET A 244 -3.86 14.02 2.65
CA MET A 244 -2.86 13.41 3.52
C MET A 244 -3.50 12.82 4.79
N VAL A 245 -4.45 13.53 5.41
CA VAL A 245 -5.23 13.03 6.55
C VAL A 245 -6.03 11.78 6.18
N ALA A 246 -6.70 11.78 5.02
CA ALA A 246 -7.43 10.62 4.53
C ALA A 246 -6.49 9.42 4.26
N SER A 247 -5.31 9.67 3.69
CA SER A 247 -4.27 8.66 3.51
C SER A 247 -3.87 8.05 4.85
N GLY A 248 -3.58 8.88 5.86
CA GLY A 248 -3.22 8.42 7.21
C GLY A 248 -4.35 7.69 7.93
N ALA A 249 -5.58 8.12 7.75
CA ALA A 249 -6.76 7.45 8.30
C ALA A 249 -6.91 6.02 7.73
N ILE A 250 -6.70 5.84 6.42
CA ILE A 250 -6.73 4.50 5.79
C ILE A 250 -5.58 3.64 6.34
N CYS A 251 -4.37 4.19 6.49
CA CYS A 251 -3.24 3.47 7.08
C CYS A 251 -3.54 3.06 8.53
N GLY A 252 -4.15 3.93 9.33
CA GLY A 252 -4.58 3.61 10.70
C GLY A 252 -5.58 2.46 10.74
N LEU A 253 -6.53 2.42 9.80
CA LEU A 253 -7.48 1.30 9.67
C LEU A 253 -6.78 -0.01 9.30
N VAL A 254 -5.77 0.02 8.44
CA VAL A 254 -4.96 -1.17 8.13
C VAL A 254 -4.32 -1.72 9.41
N GLY A 255 -3.76 -0.84 10.26
CA GLY A 255 -3.20 -1.24 11.54
C GLY A 255 -4.23 -1.89 12.47
N MET A 256 -5.44 -1.34 12.55
CA MET A 256 -6.54 -1.96 13.28
C MET A 256 -6.89 -3.34 12.71
N PHE A 257 -6.96 -3.50 11.39
CA PHE A 257 -7.30 -4.78 10.76
C PHE A 257 -6.28 -5.88 11.05
N GLU A 258 -5.00 -5.54 11.10
CA GLU A 258 -3.95 -6.49 11.52
C GLU A 258 -4.10 -6.88 13.00
N VAL A 259 -4.42 -5.94 13.89
CA VAL A 259 -4.63 -6.22 15.32
C VAL A 259 -5.88 -7.07 15.53
N PHE A 260 -7.03 -6.65 15.02
CA PHE A 260 -8.31 -7.31 15.30
C PHE A 260 -8.51 -8.61 14.52
N GLY A 261 -7.83 -8.73 13.37
CA GLY A 261 -7.90 -9.92 12.53
C GLY A 261 -6.88 -10.99 12.89
N LEU A 262 -5.61 -10.59 13.10
CA LEU A 262 -4.50 -11.53 13.17
C LEU A 262 -3.85 -11.58 14.56
N HIS A 263 -3.37 -10.44 15.07
CA HIS A 263 -2.50 -10.39 16.25
C HIS A 263 -3.25 -10.41 17.58
N LYS A 264 -4.52 -10.01 17.60
CA LYS A 264 -5.40 -9.94 18.79
C LYS A 264 -4.96 -8.94 19.86
N ARG A 265 -3.83 -8.30 19.68
CA ARG A 265 -3.21 -7.25 20.51
C ARG A 265 -2.25 -6.44 19.65
N PHE A 266 -1.84 -5.29 20.10
CA PHE A 266 -0.73 -4.62 19.45
C PHE A 266 0.57 -5.35 19.81
N VAL A 267 1.36 -5.65 18.77
CA VAL A 267 2.73 -6.19 18.90
C VAL A 267 3.67 -5.28 18.11
N THR A 268 4.93 -5.20 18.52
CA THR A 268 5.93 -4.34 17.87
C THR A 268 6.23 -4.72 16.42
N THR A 269 5.86 -5.94 16.03
CA THR A 269 5.98 -6.49 14.67
C THR A 269 4.64 -6.54 13.92
N VAL A 270 3.70 -5.64 14.26
CA VAL A 270 2.34 -5.61 13.67
C VAL A 270 2.36 -5.39 12.15
N SER A 271 3.38 -4.74 11.64
CA SER A 271 3.62 -4.57 10.21
C SER A 271 5.04 -5.00 9.85
N ASN A 272 5.16 -5.65 8.70
CA ASN A 272 6.42 -5.97 8.03
C ASN A 272 6.47 -5.13 6.74
N GLU A 273 6.62 -3.82 6.89
CA GLU A 273 6.73 -2.86 5.78
C GLU A 273 5.54 -2.86 4.80
N PHE A 274 4.34 -3.21 5.29
CA PHE A 274 3.13 -3.32 4.45
C PHE A 274 2.80 -2.03 3.71
N TYR A 275 3.08 -0.89 4.34
CA TYR A 275 2.85 0.39 3.69
C TYR A 275 3.80 0.62 2.51
N PHE A 276 5.08 0.29 2.66
CA PHE A 276 6.06 0.45 1.59
C PHE A 276 5.73 -0.44 0.40
N ASP A 277 5.36 -1.70 0.65
CA ASP A 277 4.91 -2.61 -0.41
C ASP A 277 3.69 -2.07 -1.16
N GLY A 278 2.67 -1.59 -0.44
CA GLY A 278 1.48 -0.99 -1.05
C GLY A 278 1.80 0.31 -1.79
N MET A 279 2.72 1.11 -1.28
CA MET A 279 3.21 2.31 -1.95
C MET A 279 3.85 1.95 -3.29
N LEU A 280 4.69 0.92 -3.34
CA LEU A 280 5.28 0.43 -4.58
C LEU A 280 4.22 -0.05 -5.58
N VAL A 281 3.22 -0.80 -5.11
CA VAL A 281 2.05 -1.20 -5.92
C VAL A 281 1.33 0.02 -6.50
N ALA A 282 1.11 1.06 -5.70
CA ALA A 282 0.46 2.28 -6.15
C ALA A 282 1.29 3.03 -7.20
N MET A 283 2.60 3.10 -7.02
CA MET A 283 3.52 3.74 -7.97
C MET A 283 3.56 2.99 -9.30
N ILE A 284 3.67 1.66 -9.28
CA ILE A 284 3.60 0.81 -10.48
C ILE A 284 2.30 1.08 -11.24
N MET A 285 1.16 1.14 -10.56
CA MET A 285 -0.15 1.37 -11.16
C MET A 285 -0.48 2.85 -11.40
N ARG A 286 0.53 3.74 -11.28
CA ARG A 286 0.36 5.20 -11.51
C ARG A 286 -0.83 5.77 -10.74
N TYR A 287 -0.99 5.30 -9.51
CA TYR A 287 -2.05 5.72 -8.59
C TYR A 287 -3.48 5.48 -9.11
N GLN A 288 -3.66 4.52 -10.01
CA GLN A 288 -5.00 4.16 -10.54
C GLN A 288 -5.67 3.14 -9.62
N PRO A 289 -6.82 3.42 -8.97
CA PRO A 289 -7.40 2.55 -7.95
C PRO A 289 -7.67 1.12 -8.43
N LEU A 290 -8.25 0.94 -9.62
CA LEU A 290 -8.50 -0.40 -10.17
C LEU A 290 -7.20 -1.16 -10.46
N GLY A 291 -6.16 -0.47 -10.93
CA GLY A 291 -4.85 -1.06 -11.14
C GLY A 291 -4.22 -1.51 -9.82
N ILE A 292 -4.36 -0.70 -8.77
CA ILE A 292 -3.85 -1.03 -7.43
C ILE A 292 -4.50 -2.31 -6.91
N ILE A 293 -5.83 -2.48 -7.04
CA ILE A 293 -6.54 -3.70 -6.61
C ILE A 293 -5.96 -4.94 -7.32
N LEU A 294 -5.81 -4.89 -8.64
CA LEU A 294 -5.28 -6.02 -9.42
C LEU A 294 -3.82 -6.33 -9.08
N MET A 295 -2.99 -5.29 -8.94
CA MET A 295 -1.56 -5.47 -8.64
C MET A 295 -1.33 -5.92 -7.20
N SER A 296 -2.17 -5.49 -6.25
CA SER A 296 -2.14 -5.98 -4.88
C SER A 296 -2.45 -7.47 -4.80
N LEU A 297 -3.36 -7.97 -5.65
CA LEU A 297 -3.64 -9.40 -5.73
C LEU A 297 -2.41 -10.17 -6.25
N PHE A 298 -1.77 -9.67 -7.30
CA PHE A 298 -0.54 -10.27 -7.84
C PHE A 298 0.59 -10.30 -6.80
N PHE A 299 0.84 -9.18 -6.10
CA PHE A 299 1.87 -9.13 -5.04
C PHE A 299 1.49 -9.99 -3.83
N GLY A 300 0.20 -10.13 -3.53
CA GLY A 300 -0.31 -11.06 -2.52
C GLY A 300 0.03 -12.51 -2.85
N VAL A 301 -0.17 -12.93 -4.11
CA VAL A 301 0.23 -14.26 -4.61
C VAL A 301 1.74 -14.46 -4.45
N LEU A 302 2.55 -13.48 -4.86
CA LEU A 302 4.01 -13.57 -4.72
C LEU A 302 4.44 -13.71 -3.26
N LYS A 303 3.92 -12.90 -2.35
CA LYS A 303 4.32 -12.92 -0.94
C LYS A 303 3.90 -14.19 -0.21
N VAL A 304 2.67 -14.65 -0.41
CA VAL A 304 2.19 -15.90 0.21
C VAL A 304 2.85 -17.10 -0.42
N GLY A 305 3.01 -17.08 -1.74
CA GLY A 305 3.73 -18.13 -2.46
C GLY A 305 5.20 -18.22 -2.07
N ALA A 306 5.86 -17.08 -1.78
CA ALA A 306 7.24 -17.06 -1.29
C ALA A 306 7.40 -17.84 0.01
N THR A 307 6.49 -17.63 0.97
CA THR A 307 6.51 -18.37 2.24
C THR A 307 6.31 -19.87 2.05
N ALA A 308 5.45 -20.27 1.11
CA ALA A 308 5.25 -21.68 0.78
C ALA A 308 6.50 -22.28 0.09
N MET A 309 7.08 -21.55 -0.86
CA MET A 309 8.30 -21.94 -1.55
C MET A 309 9.46 -22.14 -0.55
N GLU A 310 9.59 -21.30 0.45
CA GLU A 310 10.58 -21.43 1.52
C GLU A 310 10.33 -22.67 2.38
N GLY A 311 9.07 -22.95 2.74
CA GLY A 311 8.70 -24.11 3.56
C GLY A 311 8.79 -25.45 2.81
N ASP A 312 8.42 -25.50 1.54
CA ASP A 312 8.28 -26.74 0.79
C ASP A 312 9.57 -27.14 0.05
N VAL A 313 10.34 -26.16 -0.46
CA VAL A 313 11.51 -26.40 -1.32
C VAL A 313 12.81 -25.86 -0.72
N GLY A 314 12.72 -25.12 0.39
CA GLY A 314 13.89 -24.53 1.05
C GLY A 314 14.51 -23.34 0.32
N ILE A 315 13.81 -22.77 -0.65
CA ILE A 315 14.24 -21.57 -1.37
C ILE A 315 13.84 -20.35 -0.56
N SER A 316 14.82 -19.53 -0.16
CA SER A 316 14.56 -18.34 0.66
C SER A 316 13.47 -17.43 0.08
N SER A 317 12.52 -17.02 0.91
CA SER A 317 11.48 -16.06 0.57
C SER A 317 12.03 -14.69 0.14
N GLU A 318 13.27 -14.38 0.53
CA GLU A 318 13.97 -13.15 0.13
C GLU A 318 14.25 -13.08 -1.37
N LEU A 319 14.33 -14.23 -2.07
CA LEU A 319 14.40 -14.25 -3.53
C LEU A 319 13.20 -13.56 -4.18
N ILE A 320 12.03 -13.66 -3.59
CA ILE A 320 10.85 -12.98 -4.09
C ILE A 320 10.95 -11.45 -3.92
N LEU A 321 11.63 -10.97 -2.89
CA LEU A 321 11.92 -9.53 -2.76
C LEU A 321 12.81 -9.05 -3.92
N ILE A 322 13.77 -9.87 -4.35
CA ILE A 322 14.59 -9.57 -5.53
C ILE A 322 13.71 -9.54 -6.79
N VAL A 323 12.84 -10.52 -6.99
CA VAL A 323 11.90 -10.55 -8.13
C VAL A 323 11.00 -9.31 -8.11
N GLN A 324 10.45 -8.94 -6.97
CA GLN A 324 9.64 -7.73 -6.82
C GLN A 324 10.44 -6.47 -7.17
N SER A 325 11.68 -6.35 -6.68
CA SER A 325 12.56 -5.23 -6.96
C SER A 325 12.88 -5.11 -8.46
N ILE A 326 13.07 -6.23 -9.13
CA ILE A 326 13.29 -6.28 -10.59
C ILE A 326 12.03 -5.81 -11.34
N ILE A 327 10.83 -6.24 -10.92
CA ILE A 327 9.57 -5.78 -11.51
C ILE A 327 9.47 -4.26 -11.39
N ILE A 328 9.73 -3.71 -10.20
CA ILE A 328 9.68 -2.27 -9.93
C ILE A 328 10.69 -1.53 -10.80
N PHE A 329 11.92 -2.04 -10.89
CA PHE A 329 12.98 -1.46 -11.70
C PHE A 329 12.59 -1.38 -13.19
N PHE A 330 12.10 -2.47 -13.76
CA PHE A 330 11.67 -2.48 -15.17
C PHE A 330 10.47 -1.58 -15.41
N MET A 331 9.52 -1.53 -14.48
CA MET A 331 8.37 -0.63 -14.58
C MET A 331 8.77 0.85 -14.48
N ALA A 332 9.72 1.18 -13.62
CA ALA A 332 10.26 2.54 -13.53
C ALA A 332 11.08 2.91 -14.78
N ALA A 333 11.92 1.98 -15.25
CA ALA A 333 12.74 2.16 -16.45
C ALA A 333 11.89 2.33 -17.72
N GLU A 334 10.74 1.63 -17.82
CA GLU A 334 9.81 1.76 -18.96
C GLU A 334 9.39 3.20 -19.20
N GLN A 335 9.06 3.94 -18.16
CA GLN A 335 8.66 5.35 -18.29
C GLN A 335 9.79 6.21 -18.83
N GLY A 336 11.01 6.01 -18.36
CA GLY A 336 12.21 6.73 -18.84
C GLY A 336 12.53 6.38 -20.30
N ILE A 337 12.52 5.10 -20.64
CA ILE A 337 12.78 4.60 -22.00
C ILE A 337 11.70 5.11 -22.97
N MET A 338 10.42 4.98 -22.61
CA MET A 338 9.30 5.43 -23.44
C MET A 338 9.37 6.94 -23.71
N ASN A 339 9.61 7.75 -22.68
CA ASN A 339 9.77 9.19 -22.82
C ASN A 339 10.95 9.54 -23.72
N SER A 340 12.07 8.85 -23.61
CA SER A 340 13.25 9.03 -24.46
C SER A 340 12.97 8.69 -25.93
N ILE A 341 12.25 7.58 -26.17
CA ILE A 341 11.85 7.16 -27.54
C ILE A 341 10.88 8.18 -28.14
N LEU A 342 9.89 8.65 -27.37
CA LEU A 342 8.93 9.65 -27.84
C LEU A 342 9.62 10.99 -28.13
N ALA A 343 10.54 11.42 -27.29
CA ALA A 343 11.32 12.62 -27.49
C ALA A 343 12.19 12.53 -28.77
N ARG A 344 12.86 11.39 -28.97
CA ARG A 344 13.64 11.15 -30.21
C ARG A 344 12.75 11.16 -31.47
N ARG A 345 11.57 10.52 -31.40
CA ARG A 345 10.60 10.52 -32.53
C ARG A 345 10.04 11.92 -32.81
N ALA A 346 9.77 12.71 -31.76
CA ALA A 346 9.31 14.08 -31.91
C ALA A 346 10.40 14.97 -32.58
N ARG A 347 11.65 14.87 -32.13
CA ARG A 347 12.79 15.58 -32.74
C ARG A 347 12.98 15.21 -34.22
N LYS A 348 12.90 13.90 -34.54
CA LYS A 348 13.03 13.43 -35.93
C LYS A 348 11.91 13.94 -36.83
N ARG A 349 10.67 14.01 -36.30
CA ARG A 349 9.52 14.57 -37.04
C ARG A 349 9.69 16.07 -37.27
N ALA A 350 10.13 16.83 -36.25
CA ALA A 350 10.39 18.26 -36.37
C ALA A 350 11.48 18.54 -37.40
N ALA A 351 12.56 17.77 -37.41
CA ALA A 351 13.64 17.91 -38.42
C ALA A 351 13.12 17.67 -39.85
N LEU A 352 12.32 16.61 -40.05
CA LEU A 352 11.71 16.29 -41.35
C LEU A 352 10.70 17.37 -41.83
N THR A 353 10.05 18.06 -40.91
CA THR A 353 9.14 19.19 -41.27
C THR A 353 9.94 20.40 -41.70
N LEU A 354 11.02 20.73 -40.96
CA LEU A 354 11.91 21.85 -41.33
C LEU A 354 12.62 21.61 -42.67
N GLU A 355 13.06 20.38 -42.97
CA GLU A 355 13.63 20.02 -44.27
C GLU A 355 12.64 20.19 -45.42
N LYS A 356 11.38 19.83 -45.19
CA LYS A 356 10.30 20.02 -46.21
C LYS A 356 9.97 21.51 -46.43
N GLU A 357 10.00 22.33 -45.38
CA GLU A 357 9.79 23.77 -45.47
C GLU A 357 10.97 24.53 -46.09
N ALA A 358 12.20 24.01 -45.89
CA ALA A 358 13.41 24.59 -46.47
C ALA A 358 13.66 24.19 -47.96
N GLY A 359 12.99 23.11 -48.43
CA GLY A 359 13.12 22.60 -49.80
C GLY A 359 11.95 22.99 -50.73
N ALA A 360 10.98 23.75 -50.21
CA ALA A 360 9.86 24.34 -50.94
C ALA A 360 10.09 25.85 -51.10
#